data_767ca423cefd41787dff276a56900ea6
#
_entry.id   767ca423cefd41787dff276a56900ea6
#
_cell.length_a   1.000
_cell.length_b   1.000
_cell.length_c   1.000
_cell.angle_alpha   90.00
_cell.angle_beta   90.00
_cell.angle_gamma   90.00
#
_symmetry.space_group_name_H-M   'P 1'
#
loop_
_entity.id
_entity.type
_entity.pdbx_description
1 polymer ?
#
loop_
_entity_poly.entity_id
_entity_poly.type
_entity_poly.pdbx_seq_one_letter_code
_entity_poly.pdbx_strand_id
1 'polypeptide(L)'
;MIDYREAGTKDFNRIAQLSAKSFGHYPYFDCAFHNAFKNEESYNTYMEKLHRVNIKANAQQNKCFVGVKDGEIVSAALIQNPAKKKADVEDYVKAGGLSLVYPVGLSKILDFFHFSEDARADCDRKHPSAWYLEVLAVDNSMKGCGLGSGMLQDCLIPYVQKQGGQELTLITNTEGNRKFYVKNGFQEFSQRTLEKNGQRVGNWSFCMDIPKHRCTRGTNRIK
;
A
#
# COMPACT_ATOMS: atom_id res chain seq x y z
N MET A 1 -4.80 12.64 -19.69
CA MET A 1 -4.97 11.17 -19.54
C MET A 1 -3.91 10.70 -18.57
N ILE A 2 -4.19 9.70 -17.72
CA ILE A 2 -3.18 9.09 -16.84
C ILE A 2 -2.65 7.85 -17.55
N ASP A 3 -1.31 7.75 -17.62
CA ASP A 3 -0.63 6.55 -18.12
C ASP A 3 -0.19 5.69 -16.92
N TYR A 4 -0.62 4.44 -16.89
CA TYR A 4 -0.28 3.50 -15.82
C TYR A 4 0.80 2.52 -16.28
N ARG A 5 1.87 2.40 -15.51
CA ARG A 5 2.96 1.46 -15.79
C ARG A 5 3.54 0.86 -14.52
N GLU A 6 4.25 -0.26 -14.67
CA GLU A 6 5.09 -0.78 -13.58
C GLU A 6 6.23 0.20 -13.27
N ALA A 7 6.53 0.37 -11.99
CA ALA A 7 7.60 1.24 -11.53
C ALA A 7 8.97 0.58 -11.70
N GLY A 8 9.94 1.35 -12.15
CA GLY A 8 11.35 0.96 -12.13
C GLY A 8 12.08 1.56 -10.92
N THR A 9 13.32 1.12 -10.72
CA THR A 9 14.16 1.59 -9.58
C THR A 9 14.35 3.11 -9.54
N LYS A 10 14.37 3.76 -10.70
CA LYS A 10 14.45 5.24 -10.83
C LYS A 10 13.24 5.97 -10.26
N ASP A 11 12.10 5.29 -10.17
CA ASP A 11 10.85 5.90 -9.68
C ASP A 11 10.74 5.85 -8.15
N PHE A 12 11.50 4.98 -7.48
CA PHE A 12 11.34 4.69 -6.05
C PHE A 12 11.48 5.91 -5.15
N ASN A 13 12.37 6.84 -5.48
CA ASN A 13 12.52 8.07 -4.71
C ASN A 13 11.25 8.94 -4.83
N ARG A 14 10.71 9.11 -6.04
CA ARG A 14 9.50 9.90 -6.25
C ARG A 14 8.28 9.25 -5.60
N ILE A 15 8.17 7.91 -5.67
CA ILE A 15 7.11 7.15 -4.99
C ILE A 15 7.21 7.32 -3.48
N ALA A 16 8.41 7.26 -2.91
CA ALA A 16 8.62 7.46 -1.47
C ALA A 16 8.19 8.85 -1.01
N GLN A 17 8.54 9.90 -1.76
CA GLN A 17 8.12 11.28 -1.49
C GLN A 17 6.60 11.43 -1.58
N LEU A 18 5.98 10.84 -2.61
CA LEU A 18 4.54 10.84 -2.78
C LEU A 18 3.85 10.15 -1.61
N SER A 19 4.35 8.96 -1.22
CA SER A 19 3.82 8.19 -0.10
C SER A 19 3.97 8.94 1.23
N ALA A 20 5.14 9.51 1.51
CA ALA A 20 5.37 10.29 2.70
C ALA A 20 4.43 11.50 2.81
N LYS A 21 4.20 12.22 1.71
CA LYS A 21 3.22 13.32 1.67
C LYS A 21 1.77 12.85 1.84
N SER A 22 1.42 11.69 1.27
CA SER A 22 0.07 11.11 1.39
C SER A 22 -0.24 10.59 2.79
N PHE A 23 0.77 10.05 3.47
CA PHE A 23 0.65 9.39 4.77
C PHE A 23 1.35 10.16 5.91
N GLY A 24 1.84 11.38 5.68
CA GLY A 24 2.65 12.16 6.65
C GLY A 24 2.02 12.22 8.04
N HIS A 25 0.73 12.51 8.13
CA HIS A 25 -0.05 12.52 9.38
C HIS A 25 -1.12 11.43 9.42
N TYR A 26 -0.77 10.26 8.91
CA TYR A 26 -1.68 9.12 8.94
C TYR A 26 -1.63 8.48 10.33
N PRO A 27 -2.77 8.31 11.03
CA PRO A 27 -2.80 7.89 12.43
C PRO A 27 -1.97 6.65 12.75
N TYR A 28 -1.90 5.74 11.79
CA TYR A 28 -1.13 4.50 11.87
C TYR A 28 0.39 4.73 12.03
N PHE A 29 0.96 5.72 11.32
CA PHE A 29 2.38 6.05 11.43
C PHE A 29 2.64 7.04 12.56
N ASP A 30 1.73 8.00 12.78
CA ASP A 30 1.85 9.00 13.85
C ASP A 30 1.92 8.32 15.21
N CYS A 31 1.03 7.37 15.51
CA CYS A 31 1.06 6.67 16.79
C CYS A 31 2.35 5.87 17.03
N ALA A 32 3.02 5.44 15.97
CA ALA A 32 4.26 4.68 16.07
C ALA A 32 5.50 5.57 16.22
N PHE A 33 5.57 6.66 15.46
CA PHE A 33 6.84 7.36 15.24
C PHE A 33 6.85 8.84 15.59
N HIS A 34 5.72 9.57 15.50
CA HIS A 34 5.70 11.03 15.60
C HIS A 34 6.40 11.56 16.87
N ASN A 35 6.14 10.95 18.01
CA ASN A 35 6.74 11.33 19.30
C ASN A 35 8.25 11.08 19.43
N ALA A 36 8.89 10.45 18.43
CA ALA A 36 10.33 10.26 18.41
C ALA A 36 11.08 11.47 17.86
N PHE A 37 10.38 12.44 17.29
CA PHE A 37 10.98 13.58 16.59
C PHE A 37 10.62 14.89 17.28
N LYS A 38 11.57 15.83 17.29
CA LYS A 38 11.40 17.16 17.91
C LYS A 38 10.69 18.18 17.03
N ASN A 39 10.67 17.93 15.72
CA ASN A 39 10.06 18.81 14.72
C ASN A 39 9.56 18.04 13.50
N GLU A 40 8.63 18.65 12.78
CA GLU A 40 7.98 18.08 11.59
C GLU A 40 8.95 17.76 10.43
N GLU A 41 9.96 18.57 10.23
CA GLU A 41 10.94 18.36 9.16
C GLU A 41 11.68 17.04 9.34
N SER A 42 12.15 16.76 10.55
CA SER A 42 12.82 15.51 10.89
C SER A 42 11.88 14.31 10.77
N TYR A 43 10.62 14.45 11.21
CA TYR A 43 9.60 13.42 11.05
C TYR A 43 9.30 13.13 9.57
N ASN A 44 9.06 14.16 8.77
CA ASN A 44 8.77 14.02 7.34
C ASN A 44 9.94 13.39 6.57
N THR A 45 11.19 13.78 6.91
CA THR A 45 12.40 13.17 6.35
C THR A 45 12.49 11.67 6.70
N TYR A 46 12.15 11.32 7.94
CA TYR A 46 12.09 9.93 8.37
C TYR A 46 11.00 9.14 7.63
N MET A 47 9.81 9.70 7.49
CA MET A 47 8.71 9.07 6.76
C MET A 47 9.06 8.83 5.29
N GLU A 48 9.72 9.77 4.62
CA GLU A 48 10.21 9.54 3.25
C GLU A 48 11.20 8.38 3.19
N LYS A 49 12.13 8.30 4.15
CA LYS A 49 13.08 7.20 4.25
C LYS A 49 12.38 5.87 4.53
N LEU A 50 11.41 5.84 5.45
CA LEU A 50 10.62 4.65 5.79
C LEU A 50 9.89 4.10 4.56
N HIS A 51 9.19 4.96 3.83
CA HIS A 51 8.48 4.57 2.60
C HIS A 51 9.44 4.10 1.51
N ARG A 52 10.61 4.76 1.37
CA ARG A 52 11.64 4.34 0.40
C ARG A 52 12.17 2.94 0.70
N VAL A 53 12.46 2.65 1.96
CA VAL A 53 12.92 1.32 2.40
C VAL A 53 11.82 0.29 2.16
N ASN A 54 10.56 0.58 2.53
CA ASN A 54 9.43 -0.31 2.32
C ASN A 54 9.23 -0.65 0.84
N ILE A 55 9.25 0.36 -0.04
CA ILE A 55 9.11 0.15 -1.49
C ILE A 55 10.25 -0.71 -2.03
N LYS A 56 11.49 -0.42 -1.67
CA LYS A 56 12.67 -1.17 -2.13
C LYS A 56 12.65 -2.63 -1.65
N ALA A 57 12.30 -2.87 -0.39
CA ALA A 57 12.22 -4.22 0.17
C ALA A 57 11.16 -5.06 -0.54
N ASN A 58 10.01 -4.47 -0.80
CA ASN A 58 8.89 -5.17 -1.41
C ASN A 58 8.99 -5.30 -2.94
N ALA A 59 9.59 -4.35 -3.64
CA ALA A 59 9.65 -4.35 -5.11
C ALA A 59 10.42 -5.53 -5.71
N GLN A 60 11.23 -6.25 -4.93
CA GLN A 60 11.93 -7.45 -5.39
C GLN A 60 10.98 -8.64 -5.61
N GLN A 61 9.97 -8.80 -4.77
CA GLN A 61 9.03 -9.92 -4.76
C GLN A 61 7.64 -9.52 -5.27
N ASN A 62 7.28 -8.27 -5.16
CA ASN A 62 5.96 -7.71 -5.36
C ASN A 62 5.96 -6.66 -6.47
N LYS A 63 4.78 -6.11 -6.80
CA LYS A 63 4.63 -5.17 -7.90
C LYS A 63 4.32 -3.76 -7.39
N CYS A 64 5.07 -2.80 -7.93
CA CYS A 64 4.82 -1.40 -7.72
C CYS A 64 4.38 -0.75 -9.04
N PHE A 65 3.31 0.03 -9.01
CA PHE A 65 2.76 0.73 -10.17
C PHE A 65 2.75 2.23 -9.94
N VAL A 66 2.87 2.98 -11.01
CA VAL A 66 2.75 4.43 -11.02
C VAL A 66 1.73 4.88 -12.07
N GLY A 67 0.98 5.92 -11.73
CA GLY A 67 0.19 6.69 -12.68
C GLY A 67 0.92 7.99 -12.99
N VAL A 68 1.16 8.21 -14.27
CA VAL A 68 1.92 9.34 -14.80
C VAL A 68 0.98 10.29 -15.55
N LYS A 69 1.07 11.58 -15.24
CA LYS A 69 0.36 12.64 -15.94
C LYS A 69 1.37 13.75 -16.33
N ASP A 70 1.38 14.12 -17.59
CA ASP A 70 2.25 15.17 -18.11
C ASP A 70 3.75 14.97 -17.75
N GLY A 71 4.19 13.70 -17.72
CA GLY A 71 5.55 13.30 -17.38
C GLY A 71 5.81 13.15 -15.85
N GLU A 72 4.88 13.53 -14.98
CA GLU A 72 5.03 13.50 -13.54
C GLU A 72 4.27 12.31 -12.90
N ILE A 73 4.88 11.65 -11.91
CA ILE A 73 4.22 10.61 -11.12
C ILE A 73 3.24 11.28 -10.16
N VAL A 74 1.94 11.03 -10.36
CA VAL A 74 0.83 11.60 -9.59
C VAL A 74 0.10 10.59 -8.71
N SER A 75 0.33 9.30 -8.94
CA SER A 75 -0.18 8.23 -8.08
C SER A 75 0.77 7.04 -8.08
N ALA A 76 0.77 6.26 -7.00
CA ALA A 76 1.56 5.05 -6.88
C ALA A 76 0.82 4.00 -6.05
N ALA A 77 1.07 2.74 -6.36
CA ALA A 77 0.53 1.62 -5.59
C ALA A 77 1.55 0.49 -5.49
N LEU A 78 1.58 -0.17 -4.33
CA LEU A 78 2.34 -1.39 -4.07
C LEU A 78 1.35 -2.51 -3.74
N ILE A 79 1.42 -3.60 -4.48
CA ILE A 79 0.59 -4.79 -4.28
C ILE A 79 1.44 -6.03 -4.06
N GLN A 80 0.99 -6.88 -3.14
CA GLN A 80 1.67 -8.13 -2.79
C GLN A 80 0.92 -9.31 -3.41
N ASN A 81 1.68 -10.19 -4.06
CA ASN A 81 1.17 -11.44 -4.60
C ASN A 81 1.16 -12.52 -3.51
N PRO A 82 0.02 -13.17 -3.21
CA PRO A 82 -0.05 -14.21 -2.18
C PRO A 82 0.84 -15.43 -2.45
N ALA A 83 1.18 -15.68 -3.72
CA ALA A 83 2.09 -16.78 -4.11
C ALA A 83 3.57 -16.41 -3.94
N LYS A 84 3.89 -15.18 -3.57
CA LYS A 84 5.27 -14.73 -3.35
C LYS A 84 5.57 -14.59 -1.86
N LYS A 85 6.85 -14.74 -1.51
CA LYS A 85 7.32 -14.48 -0.15
C LYS A 85 7.07 -13.01 0.20
N LYS A 86 6.58 -12.76 1.42
CA LYS A 86 6.56 -11.41 1.98
C LYS A 86 8.01 -10.94 2.19
N ALA A 87 8.26 -9.64 2.04
CA ALA A 87 9.55 -9.08 2.36
C ALA A 87 9.90 -9.37 3.84
N ASP A 88 11.07 -9.92 4.08
CA ASP A 88 11.56 -10.24 5.41
C ASP A 88 12.61 -9.24 5.91
N VAL A 89 13.15 -9.47 7.10
CA VAL A 89 14.14 -8.60 7.72
C VAL A 89 15.38 -8.43 6.82
N GLU A 90 15.81 -9.48 6.12
CA GLU A 90 16.96 -9.42 5.21
C GLU A 90 16.68 -8.48 4.02
N ASP A 91 15.49 -8.56 3.44
CA ASP A 91 15.06 -7.67 2.35
C ASP A 91 15.02 -6.21 2.81
N TYR A 92 14.52 -5.95 4.03
CA TYR A 92 14.54 -4.61 4.61
C TYR A 92 15.98 -4.11 4.90
N VAL A 93 16.86 -4.95 5.39
CA VAL A 93 18.28 -4.59 5.62
C VAL A 93 18.96 -4.23 4.28
N LYS A 94 18.78 -5.06 3.24
CA LYS A 94 19.31 -4.80 1.89
C LYS A 94 18.73 -3.50 1.27
N ALA A 95 17.48 -3.18 1.59
CA ALA A 95 16.84 -1.94 1.15
C ALA A 95 17.34 -0.67 1.89
N GLY A 96 18.22 -0.83 2.89
CA GLY A 96 18.75 0.27 3.70
C GLY A 96 18.06 0.47 5.04
N GLY A 97 17.31 -0.53 5.53
CA GLY A 97 16.52 -0.50 6.75
C GLY A 97 17.30 -0.18 8.02
N LEU A 98 18.57 -0.54 8.10
CA LEU A 98 19.44 -0.17 9.23
C LEU A 98 19.47 1.35 9.48
N SER A 99 19.32 2.14 8.44
CA SER A 99 19.27 3.60 8.55
C SER A 99 18.01 4.13 9.24
N LEU A 100 16.96 3.31 9.39
CA LEU A 100 15.74 3.66 10.10
C LEU A 100 15.89 3.50 11.61
N VAL A 101 16.86 2.70 12.06
CA VAL A 101 17.09 2.42 13.48
C VAL A 101 17.64 3.63 14.21
N TYR A 102 18.54 4.39 13.57
CA TYR A 102 19.26 5.48 14.24
C TYR A 102 18.36 6.53 14.92
N PRO A 103 17.30 7.07 14.28
CA PRO A 103 16.53 8.12 14.93
C PRO A 103 15.55 7.61 16.01
N VAL A 104 15.08 6.37 15.90
CA VAL A 104 13.94 5.87 16.72
C VAL A 104 14.30 4.70 17.62
N GLY A 105 15.42 4.04 17.38
CA GLY A 105 15.86 2.85 18.09
C GLY A 105 15.30 1.53 17.51
N LEU A 106 16.04 0.45 17.71
CA LEU A 106 15.70 -0.88 17.18
C LEU A 106 14.38 -1.39 17.75
N SER A 107 14.13 -1.20 19.04
CA SER A 107 12.87 -1.67 19.67
C SER A 107 11.64 -1.06 19.01
N LYS A 108 11.64 0.24 18.70
CA LYS A 108 10.51 0.87 18.00
C LYS A 108 10.29 0.32 16.59
N ILE A 109 11.38 -0.03 15.88
CA ILE A 109 11.27 -0.66 14.56
C ILE A 109 10.63 -2.04 14.68
N LEU A 110 11.11 -2.87 15.62
CA LEU A 110 10.53 -4.21 15.86
C LEU A 110 9.07 -4.12 16.31
N ASP A 111 8.78 -3.21 17.23
CA ASP A 111 7.41 -2.93 17.67
C ASP A 111 6.50 -2.46 16.52
N PHE A 112 7.02 -1.72 15.56
CA PHE A 112 6.25 -1.31 14.38
C PHE A 112 6.01 -2.48 13.44
N PHE A 113 6.96 -3.41 13.26
CA PHE A 113 6.72 -4.63 12.50
C PHE A 113 5.59 -5.47 13.11
N HIS A 114 5.63 -5.73 14.42
CA HIS A 114 4.54 -6.45 15.10
C HIS A 114 3.20 -5.72 15.00
N PHE A 115 3.20 -4.41 15.12
CA PHE A 115 2.01 -3.59 14.93
C PHE A 115 1.44 -3.70 13.51
N SER A 116 2.32 -3.77 12.51
CA SER A 116 1.93 -3.96 11.10
C SER A 116 1.36 -5.36 10.85
N GLU A 117 1.96 -6.39 11.42
CA GLU A 117 1.46 -7.77 11.34
C GLU A 117 0.09 -7.89 12.00
N ASP A 118 -0.09 -7.32 13.22
CA ASP A 118 -1.38 -7.31 13.89
C ASP A 118 -2.44 -6.54 13.10
N ALA A 119 -2.09 -5.38 12.52
CA ALA A 119 -3.03 -4.58 11.74
C ALA A 119 -3.62 -5.35 10.55
N ARG A 120 -2.81 -6.16 9.85
CA ARG A 120 -3.26 -6.94 8.69
C ARG A 120 -3.72 -8.37 9.01
N ALA A 121 -3.64 -8.81 10.27
CA ALA A 121 -3.89 -10.20 10.67
C ALA A 121 -5.26 -10.74 10.21
N ASP A 122 -6.29 -9.90 10.19
CA ASP A 122 -7.62 -10.32 9.70
C ASP A 122 -7.63 -10.58 8.18
N CYS A 123 -6.90 -9.79 7.39
CA CYS A 123 -6.73 -10.04 5.96
C CYS A 123 -6.02 -11.38 5.73
N ASP A 124 -4.88 -11.60 6.39
CA ASP A 124 -4.10 -12.82 6.25
C ASP A 124 -4.86 -14.08 6.68
N ARG A 125 -5.68 -13.97 7.74
CA ARG A 125 -6.43 -15.11 8.29
C ARG A 125 -7.67 -15.45 7.47
N LYS A 126 -8.46 -14.44 7.07
CA LYS A 126 -9.75 -14.65 6.39
C LYS A 126 -9.62 -14.80 4.87
N HIS A 127 -8.59 -14.18 4.28
CA HIS A 127 -8.33 -14.15 2.85
C HIS A 127 -6.87 -14.50 2.52
N PRO A 128 -6.38 -15.70 2.89
CA PRO A 128 -4.94 -16.06 2.79
C PRO A 128 -4.44 -16.13 1.34
N SER A 129 -5.33 -16.28 0.37
CA SER A 129 -5.00 -16.34 -1.06
C SER A 129 -5.26 -15.04 -1.81
N ALA A 130 -5.69 -13.98 -1.11
CA ALA A 130 -5.94 -12.69 -1.72
C ALA A 130 -4.65 -11.94 -2.00
N TRP A 131 -4.63 -11.17 -3.09
CA TRP A 131 -3.66 -10.11 -3.26
C TRP A 131 -3.85 -9.05 -2.16
N TYR A 132 -2.78 -8.37 -1.78
CA TYR A 132 -2.83 -7.36 -0.74
C TYR A 132 -2.35 -6.01 -1.25
N LEU A 133 -3.18 -4.98 -1.13
CA LEU A 133 -2.82 -3.60 -1.44
C LEU A 133 -2.13 -2.97 -0.23
N GLU A 134 -0.81 -2.89 -0.30
CA GLU A 134 0.05 -2.37 0.77
C GLU A 134 0.08 -0.84 0.79
N VAL A 135 0.18 -0.23 -0.39
CA VAL A 135 0.26 1.22 -0.55
C VAL A 135 -0.65 1.65 -1.70
N LEU A 136 -1.45 2.69 -1.46
CA LEU A 136 -2.11 3.49 -2.50
C LEU A 136 -1.92 4.96 -2.13
N ALA A 137 -1.02 5.63 -2.82
CA ALA A 137 -0.69 7.03 -2.60
C ALA A 137 -1.06 7.87 -3.83
N VAL A 138 -1.59 9.07 -3.58
CA VAL A 138 -1.93 10.04 -4.63
C VAL A 138 -1.37 11.40 -4.28
N ASP A 139 -1.08 12.21 -5.28
CA ASP A 139 -0.62 13.57 -5.08
C ASP A 139 -1.69 14.40 -4.34
N ASN A 140 -1.32 14.96 -3.20
CA ASN A 140 -2.23 15.72 -2.35
C ASN A 140 -2.83 16.93 -3.04
N SER A 141 -2.10 17.57 -3.97
CA SER A 141 -2.59 18.70 -4.77
C SER A 141 -3.70 18.32 -5.75
N MET A 142 -3.82 17.00 -6.04
CA MET A 142 -4.79 16.44 -6.98
C MET A 142 -5.84 15.54 -6.28
N LYS A 143 -6.01 15.71 -4.97
CA LYS A 143 -7.08 15.00 -4.23
C LYS A 143 -8.45 15.33 -4.83
N GLY A 144 -9.31 14.32 -4.94
CA GLY A 144 -10.64 14.48 -5.56
C GLY A 144 -10.67 14.36 -7.09
N CYS A 145 -9.52 14.35 -7.78
CA CYS A 145 -9.43 14.19 -9.22
C CYS A 145 -9.56 12.74 -9.72
N GLY A 146 -9.96 11.80 -8.86
CA GLY A 146 -10.18 10.41 -9.25
C GLY A 146 -8.92 9.55 -9.38
N LEU A 147 -7.72 10.06 -9.05
CA LEU A 147 -6.45 9.34 -9.23
C LEU A 147 -6.40 8.00 -8.51
N GLY A 148 -6.90 7.92 -7.26
CA GLY A 148 -6.94 6.68 -6.50
C GLY A 148 -7.90 5.67 -7.12
N SER A 149 -9.10 6.11 -7.53
CA SER A 149 -10.08 5.25 -8.21
C SER A 149 -9.55 4.76 -9.55
N GLY A 150 -8.92 5.64 -10.35
CA GLY A 150 -8.29 5.25 -11.61
C GLY A 150 -7.17 4.22 -11.40
N MET A 151 -6.29 4.42 -10.40
CA MET A 151 -5.26 3.43 -10.08
C MET A 151 -5.87 2.06 -9.74
N LEU A 152 -6.97 2.02 -8.97
CA LEU A 152 -7.66 0.77 -8.66
C LEU A 152 -8.30 0.15 -9.92
N GLN A 153 -9.14 0.90 -10.64
CA GLN A 153 -10.01 0.38 -11.68
C GLN A 153 -9.29 0.14 -13.00
N ASP A 154 -8.36 1.01 -13.37
CA ASP A 154 -7.71 0.99 -14.69
C ASP A 154 -6.34 0.30 -14.67
N CYS A 155 -5.75 0.09 -13.47
CA CYS A 155 -4.42 -0.50 -13.33
C CYS A 155 -4.44 -1.78 -12.47
N LEU A 156 -4.76 -1.67 -11.16
CA LEU A 156 -4.53 -2.77 -10.23
C LEU A 156 -5.50 -3.94 -10.41
N ILE A 157 -6.80 -3.68 -10.51
CA ILE A 157 -7.83 -4.71 -10.68
C ILE A 157 -7.61 -5.49 -11.97
N PRO A 158 -7.42 -4.84 -13.15
CA PRO A 158 -7.10 -5.55 -14.38
C PRO A 158 -5.80 -6.35 -14.31
N TYR A 159 -4.77 -5.81 -13.62
CA TYR A 159 -3.52 -6.52 -13.44
C TYR A 159 -3.70 -7.79 -12.60
N VAL A 160 -4.34 -7.69 -11.42
CA VAL A 160 -4.61 -8.84 -10.53
C VAL A 160 -5.44 -9.89 -11.25
N GLN A 161 -6.48 -9.47 -11.98
CA GLN A 161 -7.32 -10.34 -12.80
C GLN A 161 -6.51 -11.09 -13.87
N LYS A 162 -5.62 -10.39 -14.58
CA LYS A 162 -4.73 -10.99 -15.58
C LYS A 162 -3.77 -12.02 -14.97
N GLN A 163 -3.37 -11.83 -13.72
CA GLN A 163 -2.55 -12.78 -12.98
C GLN A 163 -3.35 -13.96 -12.37
N GLY A 164 -4.65 -14.03 -12.61
CA GLY A 164 -5.54 -15.07 -12.06
C GLY A 164 -5.95 -14.85 -10.61
N GLY A 165 -5.67 -13.66 -10.03
CA GLY A 165 -6.13 -13.29 -8.70
C GLY A 165 -7.64 -13.13 -8.69
N GLN A 166 -8.27 -13.58 -7.59
CA GLN A 166 -9.72 -13.56 -7.42
C GLN A 166 -10.17 -12.60 -6.32
N GLU A 167 -9.25 -12.16 -5.47
CA GLU A 167 -9.52 -11.26 -4.36
C GLU A 167 -8.39 -10.25 -4.21
N LEU A 168 -8.74 -9.05 -3.79
CA LEU A 168 -7.81 -7.99 -3.39
C LEU A 168 -8.22 -7.48 -2.02
N THR A 169 -7.32 -7.56 -1.03
CA THR A 169 -7.55 -7.08 0.34
C THR A 169 -6.67 -5.89 0.66
N LEU A 170 -7.07 -5.16 1.69
CA LEU A 170 -6.32 -4.04 2.26
C LEU A 170 -6.79 -3.74 3.68
N ILE A 171 -6.01 -2.91 4.38
CA ILE A 171 -6.46 -2.23 5.59
C ILE A 171 -6.44 -0.72 5.39
N THR A 172 -7.22 0.00 6.20
CA THR A 172 -7.15 1.45 6.30
C THR A 172 -7.43 1.93 7.71
N ASN A 173 -6.97 3.13 8.06
CA ASN A 173 -7.00 3.66 9.41
C ASN A 173 -7.67 5.04 9.51
N THR A 174 -8.36 5.48 8.46
CA THR A 174 -9.12 6.74 8.46
C THR A 174 -10.52 6.55 7.87
N GLU A 175 -11.50 7.27 8.44
CA GLU A 175 -12.89 7.26 7.93
C GLU A 175 -12.99 7.76 6.48
N GLY A 176 -12.13 8.69 6.07
CA GLY A 176 -12.07 9.17 4.69
C GLY A 176 -11.72 8.06 3.71
N ASN A 177 -10.69 7.28 4.04
CA ASN A 177 -10.28 6.14 3.22
C ASN A 177 -11.29 4.97 3.31
N ARG A 178 -11.90 4.74 4.48
CA ARG A 178 -12.99 3.77 4.63
C ARG A 178 -14.10 4.02 3.61
N LYS A 179 -14.61 5.27 3.54
CA LYS A 179 -15.61 5.69 2.55
C LYS A 179 -15.12 5.57 1.10
N PHE A 180 -13.85 5.89 0.87
CA PHE A 180 -13.23 5.77 -0.45
C PHE A 180 -13.22 4.32 -0.94
N TYR A 181 -12.82 3.35 -0.12
CA TYR A 181 -12.78 1.95 -0.51
C TYR A 181 -14.19 1.37 -0.72
N VAL A 182 -15.15 1.68 0.13
CA VAL A 182 -16.57 1.30 -0.09
C VAL A 182 -17.07 1.83 -1.44
N LYS A 183 -16.82 3.11 -1.74
CA LYS A 183 -17.20 3.73 -3.03
C LYS A 183 -16.56 3.03 -4.23
N ASN A 184 -15.37 2.45 -4.07
CA ASN A 184 -14.66 1.73 -5.12
C ASN A 184 -14.97 0.23 -5.17
N GLY A 185 -16.01 -0.23 -4.45
CA GLY A 185 -16.53 -1.59 -4.54
C GLY A 185 -15.92 -2.59 -3.56
N PHE A 186 -15.08 -2.14 -2.62
CA PHE A 186 -14.58 -2.98 -1.55
C PHE A 186 -15.64 -3.18 -0.47
N GLN A 187 -15.69 -4.39 0.09
CA GLN A 187 -16.55 -4.75 1.22
C GLN A 187 -15.71 -4.80 2.50
N GLU A 188 -16.17 -4.11 3.54
CA GLU A 188 -15.57 -4.19 4.85
C GLU A 188 -15.95 -5.51 5.51
N PHE A 189 -14.97 -6.26 5.99
CA PHE A 189 -15.21 -7.54 6.65
C PHE A 189 -14.68 -7.62 8.09
N SER A 190 -13.91 -6.63 8.53
CA SER A 190 -13.45 -6.52 9.91
C SER A 190 -13.20 -5.06 10.31
N GLN A 191 -13.55 -4.75 11.57
CA GLN A 191 -13.25 -3.49 12.21
C GLN A 191 -12.64 -3.78 13.59
N ARG A 192 -11.48 -3.19 13.85
CA ARG A 192 -10.78 -3.28 15.14
C ARG A 192 -10.27 -1.92 15.57
N THR A 193 -9.92 -1.79 16.84
CA THR A 193 -9.13 -0.69 17.35
C THR A 193 -7.74 -1.23 17.69
N LEU A 194 -6.72 -0.65 17.11
CA LEU A 194 -5.33 -0.92 17.45
C LEU A 194 -4.90 0.07 18.55
N GLU A 195 -4.04 -0.39 19.45
CA GLU A 195 -3.48 0.45 20.50
C GLU A 195 -1.96 0.51 20.36
N LYS A 196 -1.41 1.73 20.33
CA LYS A 196 0.04 1.96 20.24
C LYS A 196 0.43 3.22 20.99
N ASN A 197 1.41 3.12 21.89
CA ASN A 197 1.91 4.24 22.68
C ASN A 197 0.80 5.06 23.38
N GLY A 198 -0.23 4.39 23.90
CA GLY A 198 -1.38 5.03 24.56
C GLY A 198 -2.38 5.68 23.60
N GLN A 199 -2.17 5.59 22.29
CA GLN A 199 -3.09 6.07 21.26
C GLN A 199 -3.95 4.93 20.70
N ARG A 200 -5.19 5.26 20.33
CA ARG A 200 -6.14 4.33 19.72
C ARG A 200 -6.33 4.68 18.25
N VAL A 201 -6.13 3.69 17.39
CA VAL A 201 -6.23 3.85 15.93
C VAL A 201 -7.26 2.88 15.39
N GLY A 202 -8.27 3.39 14.67
CA GLY A 202 -9.22 2.55 13.94
C GLY A 202 -8.50 1.73 12.87
N ASN A 203 -8.92 0.47 12.70
CA ASN A 203 -8.38 -0.42 11.67
C ASN A 203 -9.53 -1.16 11.00
N TRP A 204 -9.73 -0.90 9.73
CA TRP A 204 -10.77 -1.52 8.91
C TRP A 204 -10.14 -2.37 7.81
N SER A 205 -10.54 -3.63 7.77
CA SER A 205 -10.08 -4.57 6.74
C SER A 205 -11.12 -4.73 5.66
N PHE A 206 -10.68 -4.67 4.42
CA PHE A 206 -11.51 -4.70 3.23
C PHE A 206 -11.11 -5.82 2.29
N CYS A 207 -12.11 -6.35 1.56
CA CYS A 207 -11.92 -7.29 0.46
C CYS A 207 -12.74 -6.85 -0.74
N MET A 208 -12.21 -7.09 -1.93
CA MET A 208 -12.92 -6.99 -3.19
C MET A 208 -12.78 -8.30 -3.96
N ASP A 209 -13.91 -8.86 -4.39
CA ASP A 209 -13.94 -9.98 -5.33
C ASP A 209 -13.59 -9.49 -6.74
N ILE A 210 -12.62 -10.14 -7.36
CA ILE A 210 -12.20 -9.86 -8.73
C ILE A 210 -12.76 -10.94 -9.66
N PRO A 211 -13.68 -10.60 -10.58
CA PRO A 211 -14.28 -11.57 -11.48
C PRO A 211 -13.22 -12.28 -12.33
N LYS A 212 -13.37 -13.58 -12.53
CA LYS A 212 -12.51 -14.33 -13.44
C LYS A 212 -12.60 -13.76 -14.85
N HIS A 213 -11.47 -13.63 -15.52
CA HIS A 213 -11.45 -13.28 -16.95
C HIS A 213 -12.24 -14.35 -17.71
N ARG A 214 -13.42 -14.04 -18.25
CA ARG A 214 -14.11 -14.92 -19.18
C ARG A 214 -13.28 -14.94 -20.46
N CYS A 215 -12.50 -16.01 -20.69
CA CYS A 215 -12.03 -16.32 -22.04
C CYS A 215 -13.26 -16.53 -22.91
N THR A 216 -13.63 -15.55 -23.70
CA THR A 216 -14.55 -15.75 -24.82
C THR A 216 -13.82 -16.67 -25.80
N ARG A 217 -14.05 -18.00 -25.65
CA ARG A 217 -13.74 -18.94 -26.75
C ARG A 217 -14.57 -18.47 -27.92
N GLY A 218 -13.90 -17.82 -28.86
CA GLY A 218 -14.48 -17.57 -30.18
C GLY A 218 -14.92 -18.90 -30.75
N THR A 219 -16.24 -19.10 -30.83
CA THR A 219 -16.82 -20.16 -31.63
C THR A 219 -16.58 -19.82 -33.08
N ASN A 220 -15.40 -20.22 -33.61
CA ASN A 220 -15.24 -20.35 -35.06
C ASN A 220 -16.17 -21.46 -35.52
N ARG A 221 -17.40 -21.11 -35.85
CA ARG A 221 -18.21 -21.91 -36.74
C ARG A 221 -17.63 -21.72 -38.14
N ILE A 222 -16.80 -22.65 -38.55
CA ILE A 222 -16.46 -22.86 -39.97
C ILE A 222 -17.75 -23.35 -40.63
N LYS A 223 -18.23 -22.60 -41.60
CA LYS A 223 -19.20 -23.08 -42.59
C LYS A 223 -18.45 -23.64 -43.77
#